data_c294b9549cc345a566ed7d85cd9a6af3
#
_entry.id   c294b9549cc345a566ed7d85cd9a6af3
#
_cell.length_a   1.000
_cell.length_b   1.000
_cell.length_c   1.000
_cell.angle_alpha   90.00
_cell.angle_beta   90.00
_cell.angle_gamma   90.00
#
_symmetry.space_group_name_H-M   'P 1'
#
loop_
_entity.id
_entity.type
_entity.pdbx_description
1 polymer ?
#
loop_
_entity_poly.entity_id
_entity_poly.type
_entity_poly.pdbx_seq_one_letter_code
_entity_poly.pdbx_strand_id
1 'polypeptide(L)'
;EYKDQLVLTGAIDAVGSPIRQNVGKSRRLGIELELKMNLSSNWLWQPNIALSSNQNLDFYFKRDGFLENLGKTQLAYSPNLVGGNSIMYIPSTRFQIGLLSKYVGKQYMGNIDSENSTLEAYFVNDLNAVFIWKPNKWVSEIQWSILINNIFDIKYESNGYFYTYDDDFSTPG
;
A
#
# COMPACT_ATOMS: atom_id res chain seq x y z
N GLU A 1 -1.99 -17.73 -11.49
CA GLU A 1 -1.80 -17.23 -12.86
C GLU A 1 -3.15 -16.79 -13.41
N TYR A 2 -3.18 -15.62 -14.04
CA TYR A 2 -4.39 -15.03 -14.61
C TYR A 2 -4.16 -14.82 -16.10
N LYS A 3 -5.20 -15.06 -16.89
CA LYS A 3 -5.24 -14.77 -18.33
C LYS A 3 -6.18 -13.60 -18.57
N ASP A 4 -5.85 -12.77 -19.53
CA ASP A 4 -6.68 -11.63 -19.99
C ASP A 4 -7.09 -10.67 -18.85
N GLN A 5 -6.16 -10.41 -17.91
CA GLN A 5 -6.40 -9.50 -16.80
C GLN A 5 -6.48 -8.06 -17.33
N LEU A 6 -7.51 -7.32 -16.89
CA LEU A 6 -7.67 -5.90 -17.20
C LEU A 6 -6.66 -5.07 -16.41
N VAL A 7 -5.78 -4.35 -17.08
CA VAL A 7 -4.76 -3.48 -16.47
C VAL A 7 -4.78 -2.08 -17.05
N LEU A 8 -4.19 -1.13 -16.33
CA LEU A 8 -3.98 0.22 -16.82
C LEU A 8 -2.89 0.21 -17.90
N THR A 9 -3.15 0.84 -19.04
CA THR A 9 -2.17 0.97 -20.14
C THR A 9 -1.15 2.06 -19.92
N GLY A 10 -1.42 3.01 -19.02
CA GLY A 10 -0.68 4.25 -18.86
C GLY A 10 -1.16 5.37 -19.80
N ALA A 11 -2.05 5.08 -20.75
CA ALA A 11 -2.67 6.09 -21.61
C ALA A 11 -3.99 6.61 -21.00
N ILE A 12 -4.38 7.81 -21.43
CA ILE A 12 -5.67 8.42 -21.08
C ILE A 12 -6.50 8.62 -22.35
N ASP A 13 -7.81 8.59 -22.21
CA ASP A 13 -8.74 8.93 -23.31
C ASP A 13 -8.89 10.45 -23.51
N ALA A 14 -9.70 10.85 -24.46
CA ALA A 14 -9.94 12.26 -24.81
C ALA A 14 -10.56 13.09 -23.68
N VAL A 15 -11.10 12.45 -22.63
CA VAL A 15 -11.69 13.11 -21.46
C VAL A 15 -10.83 12.95 -20.20
N GLY A 16 -9.60 12.41 -20.34
CA GLY A 16 -8.64 12.25 -19.25
C GLY A 16 -8.84 10.99 -18.40
N SER A 17 -9.68 10.04 -18.83
CA SER A 17 -9.89 8.80 -18.09
C SER A 17 -8.80 7.75 -18.43
N PRO A 18 -8.29 7.00 -17.45
CA PRO A 18 -7.28 5.98 -17.69
C PRO A 18 -7.81 4.85 -18.59
N ILE A 19 -7.11 4.59 -19.68
CA ILE A 19 -7.41 3.48 -20.58
C ILE A 19 -6.95 2.16 -19.96
N ARG A 20 -7.78 1.15 -20.07
CA ARG A 20 -7.49 -0.20 -19.63
C ARG A 20 -7.55 -1.16 -20.80
N GLN A 21 -6.68 -2.17 -20.75
CA GLN A 21 -6.70 -3.27 -21.73
C GLN A 21 -6.45 -4.61 -21.05
N ASN A 22 -6.85 -5.67 -21.74
CA ASN A 22 -6.52 -7.01 -21.29
C ASN A 22 -5.07 -7.32 -21.64
N VAL A 23 -4.28 -7.72 -20.66
CA VAL A 23 -2.93 -8.25 -20.87
C VAL A 23 -2.96 -9.77 -20.90
N GLY A 24 -2.08 -10.35 -21.73
CA GLY A 24 -2.11 -11.77 -22.01
C GLY A 24 -1.99 -12.67 -20.78
N LYS A 25 -1.01 -12.44 -19.91
CA LYS A 25 -0.79 -13.24 -18.70
C LYS A 25 -0.21 -12.41 -17.57
N SER A 26 -0.68 -12.70 -16.36
CA SER A 26 -0.08 -12.19 -15.14
C SER A 26 0.01 -13.28 -14.08
N ARG A 27 0.92 -13.09 -13.13
CA ARG A 27 1.13 -13.99 -12.01
C ARG A 27 1.21 -13.21 -10.72
N ARG A 28 0.55 -13.70 -9.69
CA ARG A 28 0.67 -13.21 -8.32
C ARG A 28 1.05 -14.39 -7.44
N LEU A 29 2.10 -14.22 -6.66
CA LEU A 29 2.59 -15.20 -5.70
C LEU A 29 3.04 -14.44 -4.45
N GLY A 30 2.74 -14.95 -3.27
CA GLY A 30 3.14 -14.32 -2.04
C GLY A 30 3.05 -15.23 -0.83
N ILE A 31 3.65 -14.78 0.25
CA ILE A 31 3.57 -15.36 1.57
C ILE A 31 3.20 -14.24 2.53
N GLU A 32 2.22 -14.51 3.37
CA GLU A 32 1.79 -13.62 4.44
C GLU A 32 2.01 -14.33 5.78
N LEU A 33 2.61 -13.63 6.72
CA LEU A 33 2.83 -14.09 8.07
C LEU A 33 2.23 -13.07 9.03
N GLU A 34 1.46 -13.56 9.99
CA GLU A 34 0.89 -12.78 11.07
C GLU A 34 1.16 -13.49 12.38
N LEU A 35 1.61 -12.74 13.38
CA LEU A 35 1.87 -13.25 14.71
C LEU A 35 1.10 -12.44 15.75
N LYS A 36 0.69 -13.11 16.81
CA LYS A 36 0.13 -12.49 18.01
C LYS A 36 0.78 -13.08 19.24
N MET A 37 1.52 -12.28 19.98
CA MET A 37 2.32 -12.71 21.11
C MET A 37 2.06 -11.85 22.33
N ASN A 38 1.70 -12.47 23.45
CA ASN A 38 1.73 -11.82 24.75
C ASN A 38 3.18 -11.90 25.29
N LEU A 39 3.90 -10.77 25.21
CA LEU A 39 5.28 -10.69 25.72
C LEU A 39 5.31 -10.71 27.25
N SER A 40 4.23 -10.21 27.87
CA SER A 40 3.97 -10.31 29.31
C SER A 40 2.46 -10.15 29.55
N SER A 41 2.03 -10.09 30.83
CA SER A 41 0.64 -9.82 31.20
C SER A 41 0.11 -8.49 30.66
N ASN A 42 0.98 -7.53 30.41
CA ASN A 42 0.61 -6.16 30.03
C ASN A 42 1.09 -5.77 28.62
N TRP A 43 1.88 -6.61 27.96
CA TRP A 43 2.42 -6.30 26.64
C TRP A 43 1.93 -7.30 25.59
N LEU A 44 1.30 -6.76 24.55
CA LEU A 44 0.86 -7.50 23.38
C LEU A 44 1.65 -7.01 22.16
N TRP A 45 2.21 -7.94 21.40
CA TRP A 45 2.91 -7.68 20.14
C TRP A 45 2.26 -8.43 18.99
N GLN A 46 1.96 -7.70 17.91
CA GLN A 46 1.26 -8.22 16.75
C GLN A 46 1.95 -7.71 15.45
N PRO A 47 3.05 -8.33 15.05
CA PRO A 47 3.66 -8.04 13.75
C PRO A 47 2.97 -8.81 12.64
N ASN A 48 2.98 -8.24 11.43
CA ASN A 48 2.62 -8.91 10.20
C ASN A 48 3.57 -8.51 9.06
N ILE A 49 3.74 -9.40 8.09
CA ILE A 49 4.54 -9.17 6.90
C ILE A 49 3.94 -9.91 5.71
N ALA A 50 3.84 -9.24 4.58
CA ALA A 50 3.46 -9.80 3.31
C ALA A 50 4.61 -9.62 2.31
N LEU A 51 5.11 -10.72 1.79
CA LEU A 51 6.08 -10.78 0.70
C LEU A 51 5.35 -11.24 -0.54
N SER A 52 5.44 -10.50 -1.63
CA SER A 52 4.75 -10.84 -2.86
C SER A 52 5.58 -10.59 -4.11
N SER A 53 5.25 -11.32 -5.16
CA SER A 53 5.75 -11.10 -6.52
C SER A 53 4.56 -11.00 -7.45
N ASN A 54 4.30 -9.80 -7.94
CA ASN A 54 3.13 -9.47 -8.75
C ASN A 54 3.62 -8.97 -10.12
N GLN A 55 3.50 -9.80 -11.15
CA GLN A 55 4.12 -9.54 -12.46
C GLN A 55 3.13 -9.77 -13.60
N ASN A 56 3.17 -8.88 -14.59
CA ASN A 56 2.78 -9.22 -15.95
C ASN A 56 3.88 -10.12 -16.53
N LEU A 57 3.51 -11.12 -17.30
CA LEU A 57 4.44 -12.06 -17.93
C LEU A 57 4.69 -11.74 -19.39
N ASP A 58 3.77 -10.99 -20.01
CA ASP A 58 3.80 -10.65 -21.43
C ASP A 58 3.01 -9.34 -21.61
N PHE A 59 3.66 -8.21 -21.31
CA PHE A 59 3.03 -6.90 -21.34
C PHE A 59 3.39 -6.15 -22.63
N TYR A 60 2.36 -5.70 -23.33
CA TYR A 60 2.49 -4.87 -24.50
C TYR A 60 2.11 -3.44 -24.19
N PHE A 61 2.97 -2.53 -24.53
CA PHE A 61 2.76 -1.09 -24.39
C PHE A 61 2.72 -0.42 -25.75
N LYS A 62 1.77 0.49 -25.96
CA LYS A 62 1.68 1.27 -27.19
C LYS A 62 2.47 2.56 -27.02
N ARG A 63 3.44 2.79 -27.89
CA ARG A 63 4.25 4.02 -27.94
C ARG A 63 4.35 4.46 -29.40
N ASP A 64 4.07 5.74 -29.68
CA ASP A 64 4.17 6.34 -31.01
C ASP A 64 3.40 5.52 -32.08
N GLY A 65 2.23 5.02 -31.73
CA GLY A 65 1.42 4.19 -32.62
C GLY A 65 1.85 2.73 -32.76
N PHE A 66 3.00 2.32 -32.22
CA PHE A 66 3.54 0.96 -32.31
C PHE A 66 3.35 0.20 -31.00
N LEU A 67 3.03 -1.10 -31.10
CA LEU A 67 3.00 -2.01 -29.96
C LEU A 67 4.42 -2.52 -29.68
N GLU A 68 4.95 -2.16 -28.51
CA GLU A 68 6.22 -2.65 -27.99
C GLU A 68 5.95 -3.76 -26.96
N ASN A 69 6.62 -4.89 -27.11
CA ASN A 69 6.57 -5.95 -26.10
C ASN A 69 7.62 -5.68 -25.04
N LEU A 70 7.17 -5.29 -23.84
CA LEU A 70 8.03 -5.07 -22.68
C LEU A 70 8.32 -6.36 -21.89
N GLY A 71 7.70 -7.48 -22.27
CA GLY A 71 7.89 -8.77 -21.62
C GLY A 71 7.36 -8.76 -20.19
N LYS A 72 8.25 -9.06 -19.22
CA LYS A 72 7.89 -9.09 -17.80
C LYS A 72 7.99 -7.70 -17.21
N THR A 73 6.88 -7.25 -16.59
CA THR A 73 6.83 -5.99 -15.84
C THR A 73 6.14 -6.19 -14.49
N GLN A 74 6.35 -5.28 -13.57
CA GLN A 74 5.64 -5.27 -12.29
C GLN A 74 4.18 -4.84 -12.50
N LEU A 75 3.27 -5.40 -11.71
CA LEU A 75 1.90 -4.91 -11.66
C LEU A 75 1.86 -3.58 -10.92
N ALA A 76 1.12 -2.62 -11.49
CA ALA A 76 0.91 -1.33 -10.86
C ALA A 76 0.29 -1.48 -9.44
N TYR A 77 0.69 -0.59 -8.53
CA TYR A 77 0.23 -0.52 -7.14
C TYR A 77 0.35 -1.86 -6.39
N SER A 78 1.39 -2.60 -6.66
CA SER A 78 1.61 -3.93 -6.10
C SER A 78 3.02 -4.04 -5.51
N PRO A 79 3.27 -3.45 -4.32
CA PRO A 79 4.58 -3.53 -3.67
C PRO A 79 4.94 -4.97 -3.34
N ASN A 80 6.24 -5.31 -3.44
CA ASN A 80 6.72 -6.65 -3.15
C ASN A 80 6.83 -6.93 -1.64
N LEU A 81 6.81 -5.90 -0.81
CA LEU A 81 6.90 -6.00 0.65
C LEU A 81 5.94 -5.01 1.30
N VAL A 82 5.07 -5.53 2.15
CA VAL A 82 4.27 -4.74 3.08
C VAL A 82 4.47 -5.32 4.47
N GLY A 83 4.68 -4.48 5.46
CA GLY A 83 4.81 -4.89 6.85
C GLY A 83 3.97 -4.02 7.76
N GLY A 84 3.48 -4.62 8.82
CA GLY A 84 2.79 -3.94 9.89
C GLY A 84 3.30 -4.42 11.24
N ASN A 85 3.20 -3.56 12.23
CA ASN A 85 3.54 -3.89 13.60
C ASN A 85 2.61 -3.16 14.55
N SER A 86 2.13 -3.86 15.57
CA SER A 86 1.40 -3.27 16.68
C SER A 86 2.05 -3.74 17.98
N ILE A 87 2.53 -2.80 18.76
CA ILE A 87 3.01 -3.03 20.13
C ILE A 87 2.08 -2.28 21.07
N MET A 88 1.41 -3.00 21.95
CA MET A 88 0.43 -2.45 22.87
C MET A 88 0.85 -2.69 24.33
N TYR A 89 0.77 -1.63 25.14
CA TYR A 89 0.90 -1.70 26.58
C TYR A 89 -0.48 -1.54 27.22
N ILE A 90 -0.91 -2.56 27.94
CA ILE A 90 -2.25 -2.69 28.53
C ILE A 90 -2.11 -2.94 30.06
N PRO A 91 -1.74 -1.91 30.84
CA PRO A 91 -1.52 -2.09 32.29
C PRO A 91 -2.81 -2.37 33.07
N SER A 92 -3.96 -2.05 32.49
CA SER A 92 -5.25 -2.29 33.11
C SER A 92 -6.38 -2.40 32.09
N THR A 93 -7.55 -2.84 32.49
CA THR A 93 -8.76 -2.86 31.66
C THR A 93 -9.28 -1.47 31.30
N ARG A 94 -8.72 -0.40 31.90
CA ARG A 94 -9.14 0.99 31.70
C ARG A 94 -8.18 1.83 30.86
N PHE A 95 -6.98 1.35 30.64
CA PHE A 95 -5.96 2.09 29.91
C PHE A 95 -5.18 1.17 28.99
N GLN A 96 -4.99 1.62 27.75
CA GLN A 96 -4.08 1.02 26.81
C GLN A 96 -3.41 2.10 25.95
N ILE A 97 -2.19 1.86 25.57
CA ILE A 97 -1.45 2.68 24.61
C ILE A 97 -0.71 1.75 23.65
N GLY A 98 -0.70 2.09 22.38
CA GLY A 98 -0.08 1.28 21.34
C GLY A 98 0.67 2.11 20.31
N LEU A 99 1.79 1.58 19.87
CA LEU A 99 2.53 2.04 18.70
C LEU A 99 2.15 1.14 17.52
N LEU A 100 1.64 1.75 16.46
CA LEU A 100 1.29 1.10 15.20
C LEU A 100 2.32 1.53 14.18
N SER A 101 3.01 0.58 13.55
CA SER A 101 4.01 0.85 12.53
C SER A 101 3.56 0.23 11.21
N LYS A 102 3.79 0.93 10.10
CA LYS A 102 3.48 0.45 8.76
C LYS A 102 4.64 0.72 7.83
N TYR A 103 5.07 -0.31 7.14
CA TYR A 103 6.01 -0.24 6.03
C TYR A 103 5.33 -0.63 4.73
N VAL A 104 5.54 0.14 3.69
CA VAL A 104 5.16 -0.18 2.32
C VAL A 104 6.39 -0.05 1.45
N GLY A 105 6.73 -1.11 0.75
CA GLY A 105 7.85 -1.13 -0.18
C GLY A 105 7.59 -0.28 -1.44
N LYS A 106 8.64 -0.01 -2.18
CA LYS A 106 8.60 0.64 -3.49
C LYS A 106 7.59 -0.06 -4.41
N GLN A 107 6.84 0.73 -5.16
CA GLN A 107 5.87 0.24 -6.14
C GLN A 107 5.80 1.17 -7.34
N TYR A 108 5.24 0.67 -8.44
CA TYR A 108 5.03 1.46 -9.64
C TYR A 108 3.57 1.91 -9.76
N MET A 109 3.33 3.11 -10.27
CA MET A 109 1.99 3.61 -10.58
C MET A 109 1.46 3.07 -11.93
N GLY A 110 2.37 2.65 -12.81
CA GLY A 110 2.07 2.04 -14.11
C GLY A 110 2.63 0.61 -14.23
N ASN A 111 2.26 -0.08 -15.30
CA ASN A 111 2.71 -1.44 -15.59
C ASN A 111 3.96 -1.50 -16.48
N ILE A 112 4.76 -0.44 -16.54
CA ILE A 112 5.90 -0.28 -17.46
C ILE A 112 7.26 -0.22 -16.78
N ASP A 113 7.33 -0.43 -15.47
CA ASP A 113 8.59 -0.42 -14.67
C ASP A 113 9.44 0.84 -14.90
N SER A 114 8.80 2.00 -15.12
CA SER A 114 9.47 3.27 -15.32
C SER A 114 9.81 3.91 -13.97
N GLU A 115 11.02 4.46 -13.85
CA GLU A 115 11.41 5.23 -12.66
C GLU A 115 10.49 6.43 -12.42
N ASN A 116 10.02 7.07 -13.49
CA ASN A 116 9.08 8.19 -13.40
C ASN A 116 7.69 7.79 -12.89
N SER A 117 7.37 6.49 -12.88
CA SER A 117 6.12 5.94 -12.36
C SER A 117 6.26 5.35 -10.96
N THR A 118 7.32 5.68 -10.25
CA THR A 118 7.65 5.07 -8.96
C THR A 118 7.04 5.84 -7.80
N LEU A 119 6.46 5.09 -6.85
CA LEU A 119 6.22 5.53 -5.48
C LEU A 119 7.27 4.89 -4.58
N GLU A 120 8.04 5.75 -3.89
CA GLU A 120 9.10 5.29 -3.01
C GLU A 120 8.57 4.57 -1.77
N ALA A 121 9.40 3.70 -1.21
CA ALA A 121 9.07 3.01 0.03
C ALA A 121 8.95 3.98 1.19
N TYR A 122 8.04 3.68 2.13
CA TYR A 122 7.89 4.50 3.32
C TYR A 122 7.65 3.65 4.57
N PHE A 123 8.00 4.23 5.72
CA PHE A 123 7.76 3.66 7.04
C PHE A 123 7.18 4.74 7.95
N VAL A 124 5.96 4.51 8.44
CA VAL A 124 5.23 5.44 9.29
C VAL A 124 4.85 4.80 10.62
N ASN A 125 4.69 5.63 11.63
CA ASN A 125 4.31 5.20 12.97
C ASN A 125 3.20 6.09 13.51
N ASP A 126 2.18 5.45 14.05
CA ASP A 126 1.03 6.07 14.68
C ASP A 126 0.99 5.69 16.15
N LEU A 127 0.55 6.62 16.99
CA LEU A 127 0.31 6.37 18.40
C LEU A 127 -1.19 6.33 18.69
N ASN A 128 -1.64 5.27 19.29
CA ASN A 128 -3.03 5.12 19.74
C ASN A 128 -3.08 4.99 21.26
N ALA A 129 -3.99 5.71 21.91
CA ALA A 129 -4.25 5.56 23.34
C ALA A 129 -5.75 5.51 23.61
N VAL A 130 -6.15 4.64 24.50
CA VAL A 130 -7.54 4.53 24.96
C VAL A 130 -7.58 4.59 26.47
N PHE A 131 -8.49 5.40 27.00
CA PHE A 131 -8.75 5.52 28.41
C PHE A 131 -10.25 5.37 28.70
N ILE A 132 -10.59 4.48 29.62
CA ILE A 132 -11.97 4.18 30.02
C ILE A 132 -12.20 4.70 31.42
N TRP A 133 -13.13 5.63 31.56
CA TRP A 133 -13.55 6.18 32.83
C TRP A 133 -14.98 5.74 33.18
N LYS A 134 -15.15 5.26 34.41
CA LYS A 134 -16.47 4.82 34.93
C LYS A 134 -16.88 5.72 36.11
N PRO A 135 -17.52 6.87 35.84
CA PRO A 135 -17.71 7.92 36.83
C PRO A 135 -18.75 7.58 37.92
N ASN A 136 -19.93 7.10 37.55
CA ASN A 136 -21.01 6.90 38.49
C ASN A 136 -22.20 6.09 37.93
N LYS A 137 -23.33 6.03 38.66
CA LYS A 137 -24.52 5.29 38.25
C LYS A 137 -25.28 5.87 37.05
N TRP A 138 -25.12 7.17 36.77
CA TRP A 138 -25.83 7.84 35.69
C TRP A 138 -25.11 7.68 34.34
N VAL A 139 -23.79 7.59 34.41
CA VAL A 139 -22.93 7.36 33.24
C VAL A 139 -22.11 6.13 33.54
N SER A 140 -22.43 5.02 32.89
CA SER A 140 -21.78 3.73 33.14
C SER A 140 -20.32 3.72 32.68
N GLU A 141 -20.03 4.38 31.55
CA GLU A 141 -18.69 4.38 30.97
C GLU A 141 -18.53 5.57 30.02
N ILE A 142 -17.33 6.18 30.03
CA ILE A 142 -16.86 7.15 29.04
C ILE A 142 -15.53 6.62 28.51
N GLN A 143 -15.44 6.44 27.20
CA GLN A 143 -14.22 6.04 26.54
C GLN A 143 -13.61 7.24 25.81
N TRP A 144 -12.35 7.50 26.08
CA TRP A 144 -11.52 8.47 25.35
C TRP A 144 -10.58 7.70 24.47
N SER A 145 -10.57 8.04 23.16
CA SER A 145 -9.65 7.47 22.19
C SER A 145 -8.89 8.60 21.51
N ILE A 146 -7.56 8.49 21.51
CA ILE A 146 -6.65 9.44 20.90
C ILE A 146 -5.82 8.67 19.87
N LEU A 147 -5.77 9.19 18.65
CA LEU A 147 -4.91 8.69 17.58
C LEU A 147 -4.06 9.85 17.08
N ILE A 148 -2.75 9.66 17.10
CA ILE A 148 -1.77 10.60 16.54
C ILE A 148 -1.09 9.86 15.39
N ASN A 149 -1.39 10.29 14.17
CA ASN A 149 -0.82 9.68 12.98
C ASN A 149 0.55 10.27 12.68
N ASN A 150 1.43 9.42 12.13
CA ASN A 150 2.73 9.82 11.62
C ASN A 150 3.54 10.65 12.62
N ILE A 151 3.76 10.09 13.81
CA ILE A 151 4.40 10.79 14.96
C ILE A 151 5.81 11.30 14.69
N PHE A 152 6.48 10.80 13.63
CA PHE A 152 7.82 11.23 13.24
C PHE A 152 7.82 12.19 12.04
N ASP A 153 6.64 12.63 11.59
CA ASP A 153 6.46 13.55 10.44
C ASP A 153 7.21 13.11 9.17
N ILE A 154 7.18 11.82 8.87
CA ILE A 154 7.79 11.26 7.67
C ILE A 154 7.02 11.75 6.44
N LYS A 155 7.72 12.39 5.52
CA LYS A 155 7.13 12.79 4.23
C LYS A 155 7.13 11.60 3.29
N TYR A 156 5.96 11.26 2.76
CA TYR A 156 5.78 10.14 1.84
C TYR A 156 4.59 10.36 0.92
N GLU A 157 4.61 9.70 -0.20
CA GLU A 157 3.53 9.66 -1.16
C GLU A 157 2.87 8.27 -1.09
N SER A 158 1.61 8.24 -0.63
CA SER A 158 0.86 6.98 -0.48
C SER A 158 0.16 6.56 -1.76
N ASN A 159 -0.03 7.49 -2.69
CA ASN A 159 -0.71 7.30 -3.96
C ASN A 159 -0.27 8.36 -4.96
N GLY A 160 -0.48 8.09 -6.23
CA GLY A 160 -0.21 9.00 -7.33
C GLY A 160 -0.88 8.46 -8.59
N TYR A 161 -0.68 9.10 -9.70
CA TYR A 161 -1.09 8.58 -10.99
C TYR A 161 0.02 8.82 -12.01
N PHE A 162 0.13 7.91 -12.95
CA PHE A 162 1.08 7.95 -14.05
C PHE A 162 0.31 7.80 -15.36
N TYR A 163 0.63 8.66 -16.31
CA TYR A 163 0.08 8.58 -17.66
C TYR A 163 1.16 8.95 -18.68
N THR A 164 1.02 8.41 -19.86
CA THR A 164 1.83 8.76 -21.03
C THR A 164 0.88 9.27 -22.10
N TYR A 165 1.29 10.31 -22.82
CA TYR A 165 0.62 10.71 -24.05
C TYR A 165 1.21 9.91 -25.21
N ASP A 166 0.34 9.33 -26.02
CA ASP A 166 0.69 8.73 -27.31
C ASP A 166 0.53 9.82 -28.37
N ASP A 167 1.32 10.89 -28.22
CA ASP A 167 1.29 12.04 -29.10
C ASP A 167 2.55 12.12 -29.96
N ASP A 168 2.39 12.69 -31.16
CA ASP A 168 3.49 13.13 -32.04
C ASP A 168 4.34 14.27 -31.44
N PHE A 169 4.12 14.63 -30.17
CA PHE A 169 4.87 15.61 -29.42
C PHE A 169 5.90 14.94 -28.52
N SER A 170 7.14 14.96 -28.95
CA SER A 170 8.32 14.48 -28.24
C SER A 170 8.71 15.39 -27.06
N THR A 171 7.80 15.71 -26.18
CA THR A 171 8.13 16.35 -24.91
C THR A 171 7.98 15.33 -23.80
N PRO A 172 9.09 14.93 -23.14
CA PRO A 172 8.99 14.22 -21.89
C PRO A 172 8.29 15.14 -20.87
N GLY A 173 7.16 14.66 -20.33
CA GLY A 173 6.51 15.29 -19.19
C GLY A 173 7.27 15.00 -17.90
#